data_72da1e34d329551d86a152f2719f97f6
#
_entry.id   72da1e34d329551d86a152f2719f97f6
#
_cell.length_a   1.000
_cell.length_b   1.000
_cell.length_c   1.000
_cell.angle_alpha   90.00
_cell.angle_beta   90.00
_cell.angle_gamma   90.00
#
_symmetry.space_group_name_H-M   'P 1'
#
loop_
_entity.id
_entity.type
_entity.pdbx_description
1 polymer ?
#
loop_
_entity_poly.entity_id
_entity_poly.type
_entity_poly.pdbx_seq_one_letter_code
_entity_poly.pdbx_strand_id
1 'polypeptide(L)'
;MPEITLTGDTLRYISLFENITGTRVKDCMETEEKLVFVVENGQGSRAVGKKGEHVINLKNISGKNIQVIEYSDDPETFVKNIFHTYQVQSVAIEMRGSIVHATVKVDPKSKGKAIGKNGKNLKIARDIVSRHHNIQSISVA
;
A
#
# COMPACT_ATOMS: atom_id res chain seq x y z
N MET A 1 -14.47 -0.29 12.53
CA MET A 1 -13.41 -0.69 11.59
C MET A 1 -13.54 -2.15 11.24
N PRO A 2 -13.42 -2.50 9.99
CA PRO A 2 -13.38 -3.92 9.66
C PRO A 2 -12.17 -4.57 10.32
N GLU A 3 -12.39 -5.76 10.82
CA GLU A 3 -11.32 -6.55 11.42
C GLU A 3 -10.37 -7.03 10.32
N ILE A 4 -9.07 -6.93 10.57
CA ILE A 4 -8.05 -7.42 9.65
C ILE A 4 -7.98 -8.93 9.80
N THR A 5 -8.36 -9.64 8.74
CA THR A 5 -8.30 -11.11 8.71
C THR A 5 -7.14 -11.56 7.83
N LEU A 6 -6.18 -12.27 8.44
CA LEU A 6 -5.05 -12.84 7.72
C LEU A 6 -5.33 -14.31 7.42
N THR A 7 -5.23 -14.68 6.15
CA THR A 7 -5.37 -16.07 5.73
C THR A 7 -4.08 -16.84 5.97
N GLY A 8 -4.11 -18.17 5.90
CA GLY A 8 -2.90 -18.98 6.00
C GLY A 8 -1.88 -18.65 4.92
N ASP A 9 -2.33 -18.30 3.71
CA ASP A 9 -1.45 -17.93 2.62
C ASP A 9 -0.77 -16.58 2.88
N THR A 10 -1.51 -15.58 3.35
CA THR A 10 -0.91 -14.30 3.67
C THR A 10 0.07 -14.40 4.83
N LEU A 11 -0.20 -15.25 5.82
CA LEU A 11 0.75 -15.50 6.92
C LEU A 11 2.06 -16.09 6.41
N ARG A 12 2.01 -17.01 5.44
CA ARG A 12 3.22 -17.56 4.81
C ARG A 12 4.01 -16.50 4.05
N TYR A 13 3.33 -15.64 3.31
CA TYR A 13 3.96 -14.53 2.60
C TYR A 13 4.62 -13.54 3.57
N ILE A 14 3.96 -13.25 4.68
CA ILE A 14 4.53 -12.37 5.73
C ILE A 14 5.82 -12.98 6.28
N SER A 15 5.81 -14.27 6.64
CA SER A 15 7.01 -14.94 7.16
C SER A 15 8.15 -14.90 6.15
N LEU A 16 7.86 -15.21 4.90
CA LEU A 16 8.86 -15.18 3.83
C LEU A 16 9.44 -13.77 3.66
N PHE A 17 8.56 -12.77 3.63
CA PHE A 17 8.96 -11.37 3.48
C PHE A 17 9.86 -10.92 4.63
N GLU A 18 9.45 -11.20 5.86
CA GLU A 18 10.22 -10.82 7.05
C GLU A 18 11.58 -11.50 7.09
N ASN A 19 11.66 -12.76 6.68
CA ASN A 19 12.93 -13.49 6.62
C ASN A 19 13.89 -12.89 5.59
N ILE A 20 13.37 -12.50 4.43
CA ILE A 20 14.19 -11.94 3.34
C ILE A 20 14.63 -10.51 3.66
N THR A 21 13.73 -9.70 4.19
CA THR A 21 13.96 -8.25 4.33
C THR A 21 14.50 -7.84 5.69
N GLY A 22 14.30 -8.65 6.72
CA GLY A 22 14.63 -8.29 8.09
C GLY A 22 13.73 -7.18 8.64
N THR A 23 12.57 -6.96 8.04
CA THR A 23 11.60 -5.94 8.47
C THR A 23 10.39 -6.58 9.13
N ARG A 24 9.55 -5.74 9.73
CA ARG A 24 8.33 -6.19 10.38
C ARG A 24 7.12 -5.80 9.57
N VAL A 25 6.33 -6.79 9.18
CA VAL A 25 5.12 -6.61 8.40
C VAL A 25 3.93 -6.38 9.31
N LYS A 26 3.21 -5.30 9.05
CA LYS A 26 2.02 -4.93 9.79
C LYS A 26 0.74 -5.48 9.14
N ASP A 27 0.74 -5.62 7.82
CA ASP A 27 -0.42 -6.12 7.06
C ASP A 27 0.04 -6.66 5.71
N CYS A 28 -0.73 -7.56 5.15
CA CYS A 28 -0.47 -8.12 3.82
C CYS A 28 -1.80 -8.32 3.11
N MET A 29 -1.85 -7.91 1.85
CA MET A 29 -3.01 -8.14 0.99
C MET A 29 -2.57 -8.85 -0.29
N GLU A 30 -3.26 -9.92 -0.63
CA GLU A 30 -3.01 -10.65 -1.86
C GLU A 30 -4.09 -10.37 -2.89
N THR A 31 -3.68 -10.07 -4.12
CA THR A 31 -4.57 -10.01 -5.28
C THR A 31 -4.06 -11.02 -6.31
N GLU A 32 -4.76 -11.19 -7.44
CA GLU A 32 -4.30 -12.10 -8.50
C GLU A 32 -2.91 -11.74 -9.01
N GLU A 33 -2.60 -10.46 -9.12
CA GLU A 33 -1.39 -9.98 -9.77
C GLU A 33 -0.32 -9.48 -8.81
N LYS A 34 -0.67 -9.25 -7.54
CA LYS A 34 0.19 -8.48 -6.66
C LYS A 34 0.06 -8.92 -5.21
N LEU A 35 1.18 -8.80 -4.49
CA LEU A 35 1.22 -8.86 -3.04
C LEU A 35 1.55 -7.47 -2.50
N VAL A 36 0.74 -6.99 -1.57
CA VAL A 36 0.94 -5.69 -0.93
C VAL A 36 1.34 -5.93 0.51
N PHE A 37 2.50 -5.41 0.90
CA PHE A 37 3.00 -5.51 2.27
C PHE A 37 3.05 -4.12 2.89
N VAL A 38 2.41 -3.99 4.05
CA VAL A 38 2.53 -2.78 4.88
C VAL A 38 3.56 -3.07 5.96
N VAL A 39 4.65 -2.33 5.97
CA VAL A 39 5.73 -2.51 6.94
C VAL A 39 5.70 -1.41 7.99
N GLU A 40 6.36 -1.66 9.13
CA GLU A 40 6.42 -0.68 10.21
C GLU A 40 7.06 0.64 9.75
N ASN A 41 6.72 1.71 10.44
CA ASN A 41 7.27 3.04 10.17
C ASN A 41 8.81 2.99 10.25
N GLY A 42 9.44 3.63 9.26
CA GLY A 42 10.91 3.69 9.18
C GLY A 42 11.56 2.48 8.50
N GLN A 43 10.79 1.47 8.11
CA GLN A 43 11.35 0.23 7.55
C GLN A 43 11.16 0.08 6.03
N GLY A 44 10.54 1.06 5.37
CA GLY A 44 10.23 0.95 3.95
C GLY A 44 11.45 0.73 3.07
N SER A 45 12.50 1.51 3.25
CA SER A 45 13.73 1.39 2.45
C SER A 45 14.43 0.05 2.64
N ARG A 46 14.47 -0.45 3.88
CA ARG A 46 15.04 -1.76 4.17
C ARG A 46 14.23 -2.88 3.52
N ALA A 47 12.91 -2.74 3.53
CA ALA A 47 12.02 -3.73 2.93
C ALA A 47 12.22 -3.85 1.43
N VAL A 48 12.40 -2.74 0.74
CA VAL A 48 12.67 -2.72 -0.70
C VAL A 48 14.07 -3.26 -1.00
N GLY A 49 15.04 -2.91 -0.16
CA GLY A 49 16.42 -3.32 -0.30
C GLY A 49 17.19 -2.45 -1.28
N LYS A 50 18.50 -2.63 -1.30
CA LYS A 50 19.40 -1.89 -2.17
C LYS A 50 19.06 -2.20 -3.63
N LYS A 51 18.79 -1.17 -4.42
CA LYS A 51 18.38 -1.30 -5.83
C LYS A 51 17.16 -2.21 -6.03
N GLY A 52 16.29 -2.29 -5.03
CA GLY A 52 15.09 -3.10 -5.12
C GLY A 52 15.32 -4.60 -5.02
N GLU A 53 16.47 -5.04 -4.48
CA GLU A 53 16.84 -6.47 -4.48
C GLU A 53 15.85 -7.37 -3.78
N HIS A 54 15.26 -6.93 -2.65
CA HIS A 54 14.28 -7.74 -1.92
C HIS A 54 12.98 -7.89 -2.70
N VAL A 55 12.50 -6.79 -3.31
CA VAL A 55 11.28 -6.80 -4.11
C VAL A 55 11.44 -7.71 -5.33
N ILE A 56 12.59 -7.64 -6.00
CA ILE A 56 12.89 -8.50 -7.15
C ILE A 56 12.93 -9.97 -6.74
N ASN A 57 13.60 -10.27 -5.64
CA ASN A 57 13.70 -11.64 -5.12
C ASN A 57 12.32 -12.21 -4.77
N LEU A 58 11.51 -11.43 -4.07
CA LEU A 58 10.14 -11.83 -3.69
C LEU A 58 9.25 -12.03 -4.93
N LYS A 59 9.39 -11.19 -5.94
CA LYS A 59 8.66 -11.35 -7.19
C LYS A 59 9.02 -12.66 -7.88
N ASN A 60 10.32 -12.99 -7.92
CA ASN A 60 10.78 -14.24 -8.52
C ASN A 60 10.26 -15.46 -7.79
N ILE A 61 10.21 -15.43 -6.46
CA ILE A 61 9.71 -16.55 -5.65
C ILE A 61 8.18 -16.68 -5.77
N SER A 62 7.45 -15.58 -5.67
CA SER A 62 5.98 -15.59 -5.60
C SER A 62 5.30 -15.63 -6.96
N GLY A 63 5.99 -15.15 -8.00
CA GLY A 63 5.38 -14.96 -9.32
C GLY A 63 4.44 -13.76 -9.41
N LYS A 64 4.37 -12.94 -8.37
CA LYS A 64 3.49 -11.77 -8.31
C LYS A 64 4.28 -10.49 -8.14
N ASN A 65 3.72 -9.38 -8.60
CA ASN A 65 4.29 -8.06 -8.36
C ASN A 65 4.25 -7.77 -6.87
N ILE A 66 5.24 -7.06 -6.36
CA ILE A 66 5.36 -6.73 -4.94
C ILE A 66 5.23 -5.23 -4.76
N GLN A 67 4.34 -4.83 -3.85
CA GLN A 67 4.21 -3.44 -3.43
C GLN A 67 4.51 -3.34 -1.94
N VAL A 68 5.39 -2.42 -1.57
CA VAL A 68 5.74 -2.15 -0.18
C VAL A 68 5.21 -0.78 0.20
N ILE A 69 4.47 -0.72 1.30
CA ILE A 69 3.91 0.52 1.84
C ILE A 69 4.43 0.68 3.27
N GLU A 70 5.04 1.82 3.56
CA GLU A 70 5.48 2.12 4.91
C GLU A 70 4.29 2.66 5.72
N TYR A 71 4.06 2.10 6.89
CA TYR A 71 2.99 2.55 7.78
C TYR A 71 3.31 3.92 8.37
N SER A 72 2.27 4.72 8.60
CA SER A 72 2.36 5.96 9.37
C SER A 72 1.09 6.12 10.19
N ASP A 73 1.23 6.59 11.42
CA ASP A 73 0.10 6.96 12.27
C ASP A 73 -0.62 8.21 11.76
N ASP A 74 0.08 9.04 10.97
CA ASP A 74 -0.52 10.19 10.34
C ASP A 74 -1.25 9.79 9.06
N PRO A 75 -2.59 9.96 8.99
CA PRO A 75 -3.36 9.52 7.83
C PRO A 75 -2.89 10.12 6.51
N GLU A 76 -2.56 11.39 6.50
CA GLU A 76 -2.09 12.07 5.29
C GLU A 76 -0.78 11.46 4.80
N THR A 77 0.17 11.22 5.71
CA THR A 77 1.46 10.61 5.38
C THR A 77 1.26 9.17 4.89
N PHE A 78 0.37 8.42 5.53
CA PHE A 78 0.10 7.04 5.11
C PHE A 78 -0.47 6.99 3.69
N VAL A 79 -1.41 7.87 3.36
CA VAL A 79 -1.96 7.96 2.01
C VAL A 79 -0.86 8.31 1.00
N LYS A 80 0.02 9.26 1.34
CA LYS A 80 1.19 9.57 0.50
C LYS A 80 2.06 8.34 0.27
N ASN A 81 2.29 7.56 1.30
CA ASN A 81 3.13 6.36 1.21
C ASN A 81 2.51 5.30 0.29
N ILE A 82 1.19 5.16 0.30
CA ILE A 82 0.48 4.24 -0.60
C ILE A 82 0.73 4.60 -2.06
N PHE A 83 0.77 5.89 -2.38
CA PHE A 83 0.89 6.39 -3.75
C PHE A 83 2.29 6.91 -4.10
N HIS A 84 3.30 6.65 -3.28
CA HIS A 84 4.61 7.31 -3.40
C HIS A 84 5.27 7.14 -4.77
N THR A 85 5.03 6.05 -5.48
CA THR A 85 5.61 5.82 -6.81
C THR A 85 4.95 6.63 -7.91
N TYR A 86 3.84 7.32 -7.62
CA TYR A 86 3.07 8.06 -8.61
C TYR A 86 3.27 9.57 -8.55
N GLN A 87 4.35 10.02 -7.91
CA GLN A 87 4.69 11.44 -7.82
C GLN A 87 3.57 12.28 -7.18
N VAL A 88 3.29 11.98 -5.92
CA VAL A 88 2.25 12.67 -5.15
C VAL A 88 2.62 14.13 -4.95
N GLN A 89 1.73 15.04 -5.33
CA GLN A 89 1.89 16.47 -5.12
C GLN A 89 1.25 16.91 -3.80
N SER A 90 0.07 16.39 -3.49
CA SER A 90 -0.62 16.72 -2.24
C SER A 90 -1.67 15.67 -1.90
N VAL A 91 -2.06 15.64 -0.63
CA VAL A 91 -3.17 14.84 -0.12
C VAL A 91 -4.05 15.75 0.72
N ALA A 92 -5.34 15.76 0.44
CA ALA A 92 -6.32 16.49 1.24
C ALA A 92 -7.32 15.48 1.83
N ILE A 93 -7.52 15.55 3.15
CA ILE A 93 -8.45 14.69 3.85
C ILE A 93 -9.58 15.55 4.39
N GLU A 94 -10.83 15.19 4.06
CA GLU A 94 -12.00 15.98 4.43
C GLU A 94 -13.19 15.10 4.76
N MET A 95 -14.10 15.64 5.55
CA MET A 95 -15.40 15.02 5.78
C MET A 95 -16.32 15.29 4.60
N ARG A 96 -16.97 14.24 4.12
CA ARG A 96 -18.03 14.33 3.11
C ARG A 96 -19.27 13.62 3.65
N GLY A 97 -20.19 14.37 4.24
CA GLY A 97 -21.30 13.77 4.97
C GLY A 97 -20.79 12.99 6.17
N SER A 98 -21.11 11.71 6.24
CA SER A 98 -20.70 10.81 7.35
C SER A 98 -19.38 10.08 7.08
N ILE A 99 -18.78 10.28 5.90
CA ILE A 99 -17.53 9.58 5.55
C ILE A 99 -16.33 10.54 5.50
N VAL A 100 -15.15 9.97 5.68
CA VAL A 100 -13.89 10.69 5.51
C VAL A 100 -13.33 10.33 4.14
N HIS A 101 -13.02 11.35 3.36
CA HIS A 101 -12.53 11.21 1.99
C HIS A 101 -11.13 11.77 1.85
N ALA A 102 -10.24 11.04 1.18
CA ALA A 102 -8.91 11.52 0.82
C ALA A 102 -8.83 11.79 -0.68
N THR A 103 -8.36 12.97 -1.05
CA THR A 103 -8.07 13.32 -2.44
C THR A 103 -6.57 13.36 -2.62
N VAL A 104 -6.05 12.53 -3.52
CA VAL A 104 -4.62 12.45 -3.81
C VAL A 104 -4.37 13.13 -5.14
N LYS A 105 -3.56 14.19 -5.12
CA LYS A 105 -3.14 14.86 -6.34
C LYS A 105 -1.78 14.33 -6.75
N VAL A 106 -1.71 13.77 -7.95
CA VAL A 106 -0.47 13.22 -8.51
C VAL A 106 -0.10 13.96 -9.78
N ASP A 107 1.12 13.75 -10.27
CA ASP A 107 1.52 14.25 -11.57
C ASP A 107 0.53 13.75 -12.62
N PRO A 108 0.06 14.61 -13.56
CA PRO A 108 -0.91 14.18 -14.59
C PRO A 108 -0.45 12.96 -15.39
N LYS A 109 0.85 12.80 -15.59
CA LYS A 109 1.41 11.65 -16.30
C LYS A 109 1.25 10.34 -15.53
N SER A 110 1.13 10.42 -14.21
CA SER A 110 1.01 9.26 -13.33
C SER A 110 -0.43 8.91 -12.97
N LYS A 111 -1.39 9.78 -13.28
CA LYS A 111 -2.78 9.63 -12.84
C LYS A 111 -3.41 8.31 -13.29
N GLY A 112 -3.24 7.94 -14.56
CA GLY A 112 -3.78 6.70 -15.09
C GLY A 112 -3.23 5.47 -14.37
N LYS A 113 -1.93 5.44 -14.09
CA LYS A 113 -1.28 4.34 -13.36
C LYS A 113 -1.70 4.31 -11.89
N ALA A 114 -1.88 5.48 -11.28
CA ALA A 114 -2.30 5.57 -9.88
C ALA A 114 -3.71 5.00 -9.68
N ILE A 115 -4.61 5.24 -10.63
CA ILE A 115 -5.96 4.68 -10.60
C ILE A 115 -5.93 3.20 -10.97
N GLY A 116 -5.13 2.84 -11.98
CA GLY A 116 -5.01 1.49 -12.48
C GLY A 116 -6.13 1.12 -13.44
N LYS A 117 -5.92 0.02 -14.17
CA LYS A 117 -6.91 -0.50 -15.11
C LYS A 117 -8.19 -0.89 -14.36
N ASN A 118 -9.32 -0.36 -14.79
CA ASN A 118 -10.63 -0.58 -14.16
C ASN A 118 -10.66 -0.17 -12.68
N GLY A 119 -9.80 0.78 -12.29
CA GLY A 119 -9.73 1.26 -10.91
C GLY A 119 -9.12 0.29 -9.92
N LYS A 120 -8.43 -0.75 -10.37
CA LYS A 120 -7.88 -1.81 -9.50
C LYS A 120 -6.91 -1.27 -8.46
N ASN A 121 -6.00 -0.38 -8.85
CA ASN A 121 -5.03 0.15 -7.93
C ASN A 121 -5.67 1.05 -6.88
N LEU A 122 -6.63 1.87 -7.31
CA LEU A 122 -7.39 2.74 -6.42
C LEU A 122 -8.19 1.93 -5.40
N LYS A 123 -8.77 0.81 -5.82
CA LYS A 123 -9.51 -0.08 -4.94
C LYS A 123 -8.61 -0.70 -3.87
N ILE A 124 -7.42 -1.15 -4.26
CA ILE A 124 -6.43 -1.68 -3.32
C ILE A 124 -6.04 -0.62 -2.30
N ALA A 125 -5.77 0.61 -2.76
CA ALA A 125 -5.41 1.71 -1.89
C ALA A 125 -6.52 2.02 -0.87
N ARG A 126 -7.77 2.05 -1.32
CA ARG A 126 -8.93 2.27 -0.45
C ARG A 126 -9.04 1.16 0.60
N ASP A 127 -8.88 -0.09 0.20
CA ASP A 127 -8.97 -1.22 1.12
C ASP A 127 -7.86 -1.17 2.17
N ILE A 128 -6.63 -0.87 1.76
CA ILE A 128 -5.50 -0.77 2.68
C ILE A 128 -5.70 0.39 3.66
N VAL A 129 -6.07 1.59 3.16
CA VAL A 129 -6.20 2.73 4.05
C VAL A 129 -7.34 2.56 5.05
N SER A 130 -8.44 1.93 4.64
CA SER A 130 -9.59 1.73 5.55
C SER A 130 -9.29 0.74 6.66
N ARG A 131 -8.32 -0.15 6.47
CA ARG A 131 -7.88 -1.10 7.52
C ARG A 131 -7.11 -0.42 8.63
N HIS A 132 -6.44 0.69 8.35
CA HIS A 132 -5.49 1.31 9.29
C HIS A 132 -5.90 2.69 9.76
N HIS A 133 -6.77 3.37 9.02
CA HIS A 133 -7.23 4.72 9.34
C HIS A 133 -8.71 4.87 9.07
N ASN A 134 -9.32 5.88 9.67
CA ASN A 134 -10.72 6.18 9.45
C ASN A 134 -10.88 6.99 8.15
N ILE A 135 -10.71 6.31 7.01
CA ILE A 135 -10.88 6.89 5.68
C ILE A 135 -11.64 5.86 4.84
N GLN A 136 -12.82 6.21 4.35
CA GLN A 136 -13.69 5.27 3.64
C GLN A 136 -13.62 5.42 2.12
N SER A 137 -13.06 6.52 1.63
CA SER A 137 -13.10 6.86 0.22
C SER A 137 -11.82 7.58 -0.20
N ILE A 138 -11.33 7.27 -1.39
CA ILE A 138 -10.14 7.91 -1.98
C ILE A 138 -10.45 8.24 -3.43
N SER A 139 -10.00 9.42 -3.88
CA SER A 139 -9.97 9.77 -5.30
C SER A 139 -8.59 10.27 -5.69
N VAL A 140 -8.26 10.13 -6.96
CA VAL A 140 -7.03 10.64 -7.56
C VAL A 140 -7.39 11.83 -8.44
N ALA A 141 -6.82 12.98 -8.13
CA ALA A 141 -7.07 14.20 -8.88
C ALA A 141 -6.02 14.44 -9.96
#